data_fc157741c6dff847930f6e4a303db2b4
#
_entry.id   fc157741c6dff847930f6e4a303db2b4
#
_cell.length_a   1.000
_cell.length_b   1.000
_cell.length_c   1.000
_cell.angle_alpha   90.00
_cell.angle_beta   90.00
_cell.angle_gamma   90.00
#
_symmetry.space_group_name_H-M   'P 1'
#
loop_
_entity.id
_entity.type
_entity.pdbx_description
1 polymer ?
#
loop_
_entity_poly.entity_id
_entity_poly.type
_entity_poly.pdbx_seq_one_letter_code
_entity_poly.pdbx_strand_id
1 'polypeptide(L)'
;MSYIAIVDYGAGNLMSVHNTLDYLGYENKIAASADVIENAAGVILPGVGAFPDAMAALEHSGLTEAVLKAAKEKPFLGICLGMQMMVIEFGRNVLGYSDANSVEMDNKTAHNVIDLMEDQKNITNMGGTM
;
A
#
# COMPACT_ATOMS: atom_id res chain seq x y z
N MET A 1 -0.75 -6.76 -24.65
CA MET A 1 -1.92 -6.05 -24.10
C MET A 1 -1.50 -5.35 -22.82
N SER A 2 -1.98 -4.14 -22.61
CA SER A 2 -1.65 -3.33 -21.44
C SER A 2 -2.61 -3.69 -20.31
N TYR A 3 -2.13 -4.01 -19.13
CA TYR A 3 -2.96 -4.37 -17.98
C TYR A 3 -2.51 -3.63 -16.72
N ILE A 4 -3.40 -3.57 -15.74
CA ILE A 4 -3.13 -3.05 -14.38
C ILE A 4 -2.78 -4.24 -13.48
N ALA A 5 -1.66 -4.18 -12.78
CA ALA A 5 -1.29 -5.17 -11.78
C ALA A 5 -1.89 -4.82 -10.41
N ILE A 6 -2.57 -5.77 -9.79
CA ILE A 6 -3.04 -5.68 -8.40
C ILE A 6 -2.09 -6.50 -7.56
N VAL A 7 -1.30 -5.87 -6.70
CA VAL A 7 -0.24 -6.54 -5.94
C VAL A 7 -0.84 -7.50 -4.92
N ASP A 8 -0.47 -8.78 -5.02
CA ASP A 8 -0.82 -9.82 -4.06
C ASP A 8 0.39 -10.14 -3.17
N TYR A 9 0.43 -9.55 -2.01
CA TYR A 9 1.44 -9.80 -0.99
C TYR A 9 0.86 -10.46 0.27
N GLY A 10 -0.33 -11.05 0.16
CA GLY A 10 -1.02 -11.74 1.25
C GLY A 10 -1.91 -10.84 2.11
N ALA A 11 -2.06 -9.55 1.75
CA ALA A 11 -2.96 -8.63 2.42
C ALA A 11 -3.77 -7.81 1.41
N GLY A 12 -5.00 -7.46 1.77
CA GLY A 12 -5.88 -6.67 0.92
C GLY A 12 -7.07 -7.46 0.36
N ASN A 13 -8.12 -6.74 -0.02
CA ASN A 13 -9.27 -7.33 -0.71
C ASN A 13 -9.06 -7.29 -2.23
N LEU A 14 -8.26 -8.22 -2.73
CA LEU A 14 -7.86 -8.29 -4.14
C LEU A 14 -9.07 -8.43 -5.07
N MET A 15 -10.06 -9.25 -4.68
CA MET A 15 -11.23 -9.51 -5.52
C MET A 15 -12.13 -8.29 -5.68
N SER A 16 -12.25 -7.44 -4.67
CA SER A 16 -12.99 -6.19 -4.80
C SER A 16 -12.34 -5.24 -5.80
N VAL A 17 -11.02 -5.13 -5.79
CA VAL A 17 -10.28 -4.31 -6.75
C VAL A 17 -10.37 -4.90 -8.16
N HIS A 18 -10.16 -6.22 -8.29
CA HIS A 18 -10.28 -6.94 -9.55
C HIS A 18 -11.65 -6.74 -10.20
N ASN A 19 -12.73 -7.04 -9.47
CA ASN A 19 -14.09 -6.91 -9.97
C ASN A 19 -14.44 -5.46 -10.34
N THR A 20 -13.90 -4.47 -9.59
CA THR A 20 -14.10 -3.06 -9.92
C THR A 20 -13.43 -2.69 -11.23
N LEU A 21 -12.20 -3.14 -11.48
CA LEU A 21 -11.49 -2.89 -12.73
C LEU A 21 -12.18 -3.58 -13.91
N ASP A 22 -12.66 -4.80 -13.72
CA ASP A 22 -13.44 -5.52 -14.73
C ASP A 22 -14.73 -4.78 -15.09
N TYR A 23 -15.45 -4.29 -14.07
CA TYR A 23 -16.66 -3.49 -14.27
C TYR A 23 -16.38 -2.20 -15.06
N LEU A 24 -15.22 -1.59 -14.83
CA LEU A 24 -14.77 -0.39 -15.55
C LEU A 24 -14.18 -0.70 -16.93
N GLY A 25 -14.05 -1.96 -17.32
CA GLY A 25 -13.52 -2.39 -18.60
C GLY A 25 -12.00 -2.34 -18.74
N TYR A 26 -11.26 -2.34 -17.63
CA TYR A 26 -9.81 -2.37 -17.62
C TYR A 26 -9.27 -3.80 -17.47
N GLU A 27 -8.38 -4.20 -18.39
CA GLU A 27 -7.63 -5.44 -18.18
C GLU A 27 -6.75 -5.35 -16.94
N ASN A 28 -6.83 -6.36 -16.09
CA ASN A 28 -6.07 -6.39 -14.86
C ASN A 28 -5.64 -7.81 -14.50
N LYS A 29 -4.61 -7.91 -13.65
CA LYS A 29 -4.06 -9.18 -13.17
C LYS A 29 -3.70 -9.08 -11.71
N ILE A 30 -4.02 -10.12 -10.95
CA ILE A 30 -3.48 -10.32 -9.59
C ILE A 30 -2.01 -10.72 -9.73
N ALA A 31 -1.14 -9.94 -9.14
CA ALA A 31 0.31 -10.02 -9.31
C ALA A 31 1.00 -10.58 -8.07
N ALA A 32 1.24 -11.88 -8.08
CA ALA A 32 1.99 -12.60 -7.04
C ALA A 32 3.50 -12.77 -7.38
N SER A 33 3.97 -12.14 -8.46
CA SER A 33 5.39 -12.17 -8.86
C SER A 33 5.85 -10.82 -9.40
N ALA A 34 7.14 -10.54 -9.26
CA ALA A 34 7.77 -9.32 -9.73
C ALA A 34 7.56 -9.08 -11.24
N ASP A 35 7.67 -10.13 -12.05
CA ASP A 35 7.49 -10.04 -13.50
C ASP A 35 6.12 -9.48 -13.90
N VAL A 36 5.06 -9.87 -13.20
CA VAL A 36 3.69 -9.37 -13.46
C VAL A 36 3.59 -7.88 -13.13
N ILE A 37 4.24 -7.44 -12.06
CA ILE A 37 4.30 -6.03 -11.68
C ILE A 37 5.12 -5.23 -12.69
N GLU A 38 6.28 -5.74 -13.08
CA GLU A 38 7.20 -5.05 -13.99
C GLU A 38 6.66 -4.88 -15.39
N ASN A 39 5.86 -5.81 -15.88
CA ASN A 39 5.26 -5.74 -17.23
C ASN A 39 3.89 -5.02 -17.26
N ALA A 40 3.37 -4.57 -16.14
CA ALA A 40 2.11 -3.84 -16.07
C ALA A 40 2.26 -2.40 -16.55
N ALA A 41 1.17 -1.83 -17.07
CA ALA A 41 1.08 -0.41 -17.42
C ALA A 41 0.84 0.51 -16.21
N GLY A 42 0.25 -0.04 -15.16
CA GLY A 42 0.01 0.63 -13.89
C GLY A 42 -0.12 -0.40 -12.77
N VAL A 43 0.01 0.05 -11.54
CA VAL A 43 0.01 -0.83 -10.37
C VAL A 43 -0.94 -0.32 -9.30
N ILE A 44 -1.68 -1.22 -8.69
CA ILE A 44 -2.50 -0.94 -7.51
C ILE A 44 -1.95 -1.76 -6.34
N LEU A 45 -1.67 -1.07 -5.23
CA LEU A 45 -1.28 -1.67 -3.95
C LEU A 45 -2.46 -1.58 -2.98
N PRO A 46 -3.27 -2.62 -2.85
CA PRO A 46 -4.29 -2.69 -1.80
C PRO A 46 -3.65 -3.02 -0.46
N GLY A 47 -4.33 -2.70 0.63
CA GLY A 47 -3.86 -3.07 1.96
C GLY A 47 -4.99 -3.03 2.97
N VAL A 48 -4.95 -3.94 3.94
CA VAL A 48 -5.87 -4.02 5.08
C VAL A 48 -5.12 -4.41 6.34
N GLY A 49 -5.69 -4.10 7.50
CA GLY A 49 -5.12 -4.48 8.80
C GLY A 49 -4.13 -3.47 9.36
N ALA A 50 -3.31 -3.92 10.30
CA ALA A 50 -2.30 -3.08 10.93
C ALA A 50 -1.10 -2.84 10.02
N PHE A 51 -0.55 -1.63 10.07
CA PHE A 51 0.59 -1.24 9.22
C PHE A 51 1.81 -2.15 9.39
N PRO A 52 2.25 -2.55 10.60
CA PRO A 52 3.40 -3.43 10.78
C PRO A 52 3.22 -4.78 10.09
N ASP A 53 2.02 -5.36 10.18
CA ASP A 53 1.71 -6.66 9.60
C ASP A 53 1.75 -6.60 8.06
N ALA A 54 1.22 -5.54 7.48
CA ALA A 54 1.25 -5.33 6.03
C ALA A 54 2.66 -5.12 5.50
N MET A 55 3.51 -4.37 6.21
CA MET A 55 4.92 -4.20 5.86
C MET A 55 5.67 -5.53 5.92
N ALA A 56 5.49 -6.30 7.00
CA ALA A 56 6.09 -7.61 7.13
C ALA A 56 5.63 -8.57 6.02
N ALA A 57 4.34 -8.57 5.68
CA ALA A 57 3.79 -9.38 4.60
C ALA A 57 4.40 -9.00 3.23
N LEU A 58 4.53 -7.69 2.94
CA LEU A 58 5.15 -7.22 1.71
C LEU A 58 6.63 -7.63 1.62
N GLU A 59 7.39 -7.51 2.70
CA GLU A 59 8.78 -7.97 2.77
C GLU A 59 8.90 -9.48 2.55
N HIS A 60 8.07 -10.28 3.23
CA HIS A 60 8.08 -11.75 3.09
C HIS A 60 7.64 -12.23 1.70
N SER A 61 6.80 -11.48 1.01
CA SER A 61 6.38 -11.81 -0.36
C SER A 61 7.52 -11.71 -1.38
N GLY A 62 8.61 -10.98 -1.07
CA GLY A 62 9.70 -10.69 -1.98
C GLY A 62 9.34 -9.68 -3.08
N LEU A 63 8.18 -9.01 -2.99
CA LEU A 63 7.71 -8.06 -4.01
C LEU A 63 8.13 -6.61 -3.73
N THR A 64 8.76 -6.32 -2.60
CA THR A 64 9.09 -4.98 -2.14
C THR A 64 9.84 -4.18 -3.21
N GLU A 65 10.89 -4.74 -3.79
CA GLU A 65 11.70 -4.04 -4.80
C GLU A 65 10.90 -3.72 -6.07
N ALA A 66 10.10 -4.68 -6.56
CA ALA A 66 9.26 -4.49 -7.73
C ALA A 66 8.18 -3.41 -7.50
N VAL A 67 7.59 -3.38 -6.29
CA VAL A 67 6.61 -2.36 -5.87
C VAL A 67 7.26 -0.99 -5.80
N LEU A 68 8.41 -0.85 -5.16
CA LEU A 68 9.15 0.42 -5.05
C LEU A 68 9.58 0.95 -6.42
N LYS A 69 10.05 0.08 -7.31
CA LYS A 69 10.40 0.44 -8.68
C LYS A 69 9.16 0.90 -9.45
N ALA A 70 8.07 0.15 -9.37
CA ALA A 70 6.82 0.51 -10.05
C ALA A 70 6.26 1.85 -9.56
N ALA A 71 6.36 2.14 -8.26
CA ALA A 71 5.91 3.42 -7.69
C ALA A 71 6.69 4.64 -8.23
N LYS A 72 7.94 4.45 -8.66
CA LYS A 72 8.77 5.50 -9.26
C LYS A 72 8.57 5.67 -10.77
N GLU A 73 8.27 4.58 -11.47
CA GLU A 73 8.35 4.52 -12.94
C GLU A 73 6.98 4.48 -13.63
N LYS A 74 5.89 4.17 -12.90
CA LYS A 74 4.57 3.92 -13.47
C LYS A 74 3.46 4.63 -12.72
N PRO A 75 2.27 4.80 -13.34
CA PRO A 75 1.06 5.13 -12.61
C PRO A 75 0.84 4.13 -11.46
N PHE A 76 0.77 4.63 -10.25
CA PHE A 76 0.68 3.83 -9.04
C PHE A 76 -0.43 4.33 -8.12
N LEU A 77 -1.28 3.44 -7.64
CA LEU A 77 -2.39 3.74 -6.75
C LEU A 77 -2.33 2.88 -5.48
N GLY A 78 -2.18 3.53 -4.33
CA GLY A 78 -2.39 2.89 -3.03
C GLY A 78 -3.85 2.98 -2.61
N ILE A 79 -4.42 1.88 -2.10
CA ILE A 79 -5.78 1.84 -1.58
C ILE A 79 -5.74 1.50 -0.09
N CYS A 80 -6.42 2.32 0.75
CA CYS A 80 -6.49 2.14 2.20
C CYS A 80 -5.08 2.11 2.80
N LEU A 81 -4.68 1.04 3.47
CA LEU A 81 -3.35 0.88 4.05
C LEU A 81 -2.23 1.01 3.00
N GLY A 82 -2.44 0.55 1.77
CA GLY A 82 -1.50 0.75 0.67
C GLY A 82 -1.23 2.23 0.37
N MET A 83 -2.23 3.09 0.50
CA MET A 83 -2.05 4.55 0.41
C MET A 83 -1.17 5.08 1.55
N GLN A 84 -1.38 4.63 2.77
CA GLN A 84 -0.57 5.05 3.92
C GLN A 84 0.90 4.67 3.75
N MET A 85 1.17 3.45 3.26
CA MET A 85 2.53 2.99 2.94
C MET A 85 3.21 3.91 1.91
N MET A 86 2.48 4.32 0.87
CA MET A 86 2.99 5.25 -0.14
C MET A 86 3.29 6.64 0.43
N VAL A 87 2.46 7.16 1.33
CA VAL A 87 2.68 8.49 1.95
C VAL A 87 3.96 8.47 2.78
N ILE A 88 4.22 7.40 3.53
CA ILE A 88 5.45 7.25 4.31
C ILE A 88 6.67 7.18 3.37
N GLU A 89 6.57 6.37 2.33
CA GLU A 89 7.66 6.22 1.34
C GLU A 89 7.95 7.54 0.63
N PHE A 90 6.94 8.29 0.26
CA PHE A 90 7.09 9.63 -0.31
C PHE A 90 7.78 10.59 0.68
N GLY A 91 7.37 10.56 1.94
CA GLY A 91 8.02 11.34 3.00
C GLY A 91 9.51 11.06 3.10
N ARG A 92 9.90 9.78 3.07
CA ARG A 92 11.30 9.36 3.20
C ARG A 92 12.14 9.68 1.97
N ASN A 93 11.66 9.33 0.80
CA ASN A 93 12.49 9.30 -0.42
C ASN A 93 12.30 10.52 -1.32
N VAL A 94 11.24 11.30 -1.15
CA VAL A 94 11.00 12.52 -1.94
C VAL A 94 11.19 13.78 -1.10
N LEU A 95 10.62 13.81 0.12
CA LEU A 95 10.74 14.97 1.00
C LEU A 95 11.99 14.93 1.87
N GLY A 96 12.72 13.82 1.93
CA GLY A 96 13.95 13.67 2.70
C GLY A 96 13.75 13.51 4.21
N TYR A 97 12.55 13.22 4.66
CA TYR A 97 12.23 12.92 6.07
C TYR A 97 12.56 11.47 6.37
N SER A 98 13.82 11.15 6.60
CA SER A 98 14.32 9.77 6.75
C SER A 98 13.61 8.96 7.84
N ASP A 99 13.04 9.63 8.83
CA ASP A 99 12.27 9.07 9.94
C ASP A 99 10.75 9.16 9.74
N ALA A 100 10.27 9.60 8.56
CA ALA A 100 8.83 9.66 8.28
C ALA A 100 8.16 8.31 8.58
N ASN A 101 7.10 8.34 9.36
CA ASN A 101 6.45 7.11 9.82
C ASN A 101 4.97 7.33 10.14
N SER A 102 4.27 6.23 10.45
CA SER A 102 2.96 6.25 11.08
C SER A 102 3.13 6.25 12.60
N VAL A 103 2.23 6.93 13.31
CA VAL A 103 2.18 6.90 14.78
C VAL A 103 1.96 5.47 15.33
N GLU A 104 1.36 4.59 14.55
CA GLU A 104 1.16 3.18 14.92
C GLU A 104 2.47 2.39 14.95
N MET A 105 3.45 2.78 14.11
CA MET A 105 4.75 2.11 14.03
C MET A 105 5.78 2.74 14.95
N ASP A 106 5.84 4.06 14.97
CA ASP A 106 6.76 4.83 15.78
C ASP A 106 6.11 6.13 16.27
N ASN A 107 5.63 6.10 17.49
CA ASN A 107 4.99 7.26 18.13
C ASN A 107 5.98 8.35 18.59
N LYS A 108 7.27 8.17 18.30
CA LYS A 108 8.34 9.12 18.67
C LYS A 108 8.98 9.78 17.46
N THR A 109 8.59 9.41 16.24
CA THR A 109 9.13 10.04 15.04
C THR A 109 8.88 11.54 15.04
N ALA A 110 9.86 12.33 14.58
CA ALA A 110 9.69 13.76 14.41
C ALA A 110 8.82 14.11 13.20
N HIS A 111 8.73 13.20 12.21
CA HIS A 111 7.96 13.37 10.99
C HIS A 111 6.84 12.33 10.92
N ASN A 112 5.83 12.53 11.74
CA ASN A 112 4.63 11.70 11.75
C ASN A 112 3.71 12.09 10.58
N VAL A 113 3.78 11.35 9.47
CA VAL A 113 3.04 11.63 8.24
C VAL A 113 1.69 10.91 8.17
N ILE A 114 1.47 9.92 9.03
CA ILE A 114 0.20 9.24 9.26
C ILE A 114 -0.10 9.25 10.75
N ASP A 115 -1.19 9.89 11.14
CA ASP A 115 -1.59 10.04 12.53
C ASP A 115 -3.05 9.62 12.76
N LEU A 116 -3.39 9.37 14.00
CA LEU A 116 -4.76 9.15 14.46
C LEU A 116 -5.54 10.46 14.40
N MET A 117 -6.78 10.39 13.94
CA MET A 117 -7.70 11.51 14.09
C MET A 117 -7.99 11.78 15.56
N GLU A 118 -8.26 13.04 15.91
CA GLU A 118 -8.53 13.44 17.30
C GLU A 118 -9.60 12.56 17.98
N ASP A 119 -10.65 12.21 17.22
CA ASP A 119 -11.74 11.35 17.70
C ASP A 119 -11.29 9.90 17.97
N GLN A 120 -10.19 9.46 17.36
CA GLN A 120 -9.64 8.11 17.53
C GLN A 120 -8.70 8.00 18.72
N LYS A 121 -8.11 9.09 19.18
CA LYS A 121 -7.14 9.11 20.31
C LYS A 121 -7.72 8.61 21.63
N ASN A 122 -9.04 8.64 21.78
CA ASN A 122 -9.76 8.24 23.01
C ASN A 122 -10.49 6.90 22.89
N ILE A 123 -10.35 6.18 21.78
CA ILE A 123 -11.01 4.89 21.59
C ILE A 123 -10.14 3.77 22.17
N THR A 124 -10.60 3.20 23.28
CA THR A 124 -9.91 2.07 23.95
C THR A 124 -10.22 0.70 23.33
N ASN A 125 -11.15 0.63 22.38
CA ASN A 125 -11.56 -0.60 21.69
C ASN A 125 -11.35 -0.44 20.19
N MET A 126 -10.19 -0.81 19.68
CA MET A 126 -9.89 -0.82 18.25
C MET A 126 -10.48 -2.08 17.55
N GLY A 127 -11.69 -2.43 17.88
CA GLY A 127 -12.44 -3.52 17.26
C GLY A 127 -13.30 -3.00 16.13
N GLY A 128 -12.74 -2.97 14.92
CA GLY A 128 -13.51 -3.09 13.70
C GLY A 128 -14.51 -1.97 13.39
N THR A 129 -14.02 -0.90 12.87
CA THR A 129 -14.80 -0.08 11.93
C THR A 129 -13.96 0.12 10.68
N MET A 130 -14.14 -0.77 9.74
CA MET A 130 -14.03 -0.47 8.32
C MET A 130 -15.33 -0.82 7.67
#